data_629c7ac99991d03444047c76341ea6e9
#
_entry.id   629c7ac99991d03444047c76341ea6e9
#
_cell.length_a   1.000
_cell.length_b   1.000
_cell.length_c   1.000
_cell.angle_alpha   90.00
_cell.angle_beta   90.00
_cell.angle_gamma   90.00
#
_symmetry.space_group_name_H-M   'P 1'
#
loop_
_entity.id
_entity.type
_entity.pdbx_description
1 polymer ?
#
loop_
_entity_poly.entity_id
_entity_poly.type
_entity_poly.pdbx_seq_one_letter_code
_entity_poly.pdbx_strand_id
1 'polypeptide(L)'
;MRPPAVPALPRRTLHRRVFLLAGIYNIAWGIYSSLDPQWLFRVARMPAPNHPGIFACLAMVIGLYGILYLEVARVPERGWLLAAVGLTGKVLGPIGLVILIAAGRWPWQALILCLTNDFIWWIPFGLYLRDAWPFFRADLREHPVRV
;
A
#
# COMPACT_ATOMS: atom_id res chain seq x y z
N MET A 1 -3.58 2.38 41.73
CA MET A 1 -4.32 1.62 40.69
C MET A 1 -3.38 1.36 39.51
N ARG A 2 -3.19 0.12 39.12
CA ARG A 2 -2.49 -0.19 37.86
C ARG A 2 -3.39 0.21 36.68
N PRO A 3 -2.87 0.95 35.69
CA PRO A 3 -3.67 1.21 34.49
C PRO A 3 -4.11 -0.13 33.87
N PRO A 4 -5.31 -0.21 33.30
CA PRO A 4 -5.77 -1.42 32.63
C PRO A 4 -4.74 -1.82 31.56
N ALA A 5 -4.37 -3.10 31.55
CA ALA A 5 -3.42 -3.61 30.57
C ALA A 5 -4.01 -3.37 29.17
N VAL A 6 -3.29 -2.60 28.35
CA VAL A 6 -3.68 -2.40 26.94
C VAL A 6 -3.69 -3.78 26.27
N PRO A 7 -4.82 -4.20 25.69
CA PRO A 7 -4.91 -5.51 25.07
C PRO A 7 -3.84 -5.62 23.95
N ALA A 8 -3.18 -6.75 23.86
CA ALA A 8 -2.20 -6.98 22.80
C ALA A 8 -2.88 -7.04 21.44
N LEU A 9 -2.26 -6.45 20.41
CA LEU A 9 -2.79 -6.52 19.05
C LEU A 9 -2.88 -7.98 18.58
N PRO A 10 -4.06 -8.47 18.17
CA PRO A 10 -4.22 -9.81 17.63
C PRO A 10 -3.25 -10.03 16.46
N ARG A 11 -2.68 -11.23 16.34
CA ARG A 11 -1.79 -11.61 15.23
C ARG A 11 -0.62 -10.65 14.97
N ARG A 12 -0.15 -9.96 16.01
CA ARG A 12 0.90 -8.92 15.92
C ARG A 12 2.11 -9.34 15.09
N THR A 13 2.62 -10.56 15.28
CA THR A 13 3.78 -11.09 14.55
C THR A 13 3.48 -11.25 13.05
N LEU A 14 2.28 -11.73 12.70
CA LEU A 14 1.85 -11.84 11.31
C LEU A 14 1.80 -10.45 10.65
N HIS A 15 1.15 -9.48 11.30
CA HIS A 15 1.04 -8.12 10.77
C HIS A 15 2.41 -7.47 10.58
N ARG A 16 3.33 -7.63 11.52
CA ARG A 16 4.71 -7.15 11.38
C ARG A 16 5.40 -7.73 10.15
N ARG A 17 5.29 -9.05 9.94
CA ARG A 17 5.90 -9.71 8.78
C ARG A 17 5.27 -9.24 7.46
N VAL A 18 3.96 -9.13 7.41
CA VAL A 18 3.24 -8.63 6.23
C VAL A 18 3.71 -7.23 5.85
N PHE A 19 3.71 -6.29 6.81
CA PHE A 19 4.10 -4.91 6.53
C PHE A 19 5.61 -4.75 6.28
N LEU A 20 6.46 -5.59 6.88
CA LEU A 20 7.87 -5.65 6.55
C LEU A 20 8.08 -6.05 5.08
N LEU A 21 7.42 -7.14 4.65
CA LEU A 21 7.49 -7.61 3.26
C LEU A 21 6.91 -6.59 2.28
N ALA A 22 5.74 -6.00 2.60
CA ALA A 22 5.13 -4.96 1.78
C ALA A 22 6.01 -3.72 1.67
N GLY A 23 6.67 -3.33 2.76
CA GLY A 23 7.60 -2.21 2.79
C GLY A 23 8.80 -2.42 1.89
N ILE A 24 9.49 -3.56 2.05
CA ILE A 24 10.65 -3.94 1.21
C ILE A 24 10.22 -4.03 -0.26
N TYR A 25 9.09 -4.68 -0.54
CA TYR A 25 8.56 -4.81 -1.89
C TYR A 25 8.31 -3.44 -2.54
N ASN A 26 7.61 -2.53 -1.86
CA ASN A 26 7.31 -1.21 -2.42
C ASN A 26 8.57 -0.37 -2.64
N ILE A 27 9.54 -0.42 -1.73
CA ILE A 27 10.83 0.28 -1.90
C ILE A 27 11.56 -0.27 -3.13
N ALA A 28 11.71 -1.59 -3.23
CA ALA A 28 12.39 -2.23 -4.36
C ALA A 28 11.68 -1.92 -5.69
N TRP A 29 10.34 -2.01 -5.70
CA TRP A 29 9.52 -1.68 -6.87
C TRP A 29 9.67 -0.20 -7.25
N GLY A 30 9.64 0.70 -6.27
CA GLY A 30 9.79 2.15 -6.48
C GLY A 30 11.16 2.50 -7.06
N ILE A 31 12.25 1.94 -6.51
CA ILE A 31 13.60 2.13 -7.02
C ILE A 31 13.71 1.61 -8.45
N TYR A 32 13.30 0.37 -8.69
CA TYR A 32 13.38 -0.25 -10.01
C TYR A 32 12.60 0.55 -11.06
N SER A 33 11.34 0.90 -10.75
CA SER A 33 10.48 1.65 -11.67
C SER A 33 10.90 3.11 -11.87
N SER A 34 11.65 3.69 -10.93
CA SER A 34 12.23 5.02 -11.10
C SER A 34 13.45 4.99 -12.02
N LEU A 35 14.27 3.94 -11.95
CA LEU A 35 15.45 3.76 -12.79
C LEU A 35 15.08 3.35 -14.22
N ASP A 36 14.03 2.57 -14.39
CA ASP A 36 13.52 2.12 -15.69
C ASP A 36 11.99 2.36 -15.78
N PRO A 37 11.55 3.61 -15.98
CA PRO A 37 10.13 3.95 -15.96
C PRO A 37 9.33 3.36 -17.13
N GLN A 38 9.97 2.72 -18.08
CA GLN A 38 9.31 2.12 -19.25
C GLN A 38 9.07 0.61 -19.09
N TRP A 39 9.63 -0.04 -18.07
CA TRP A 39 9.57 -1.50 -17.93
C TRP A 39 8.15 -2.05 -17.88
N LEU A 40 7.25 -1.36 -17.19
CA LEU A 40 5.83 -1.74 -17.08
C LEU A 40 5.14 -1.73 -18.44
N PHE A 41 5.42 -0.71 -19.25
CA PHE A 41 4.86 -0.58 -20.59
C PHE A 41 5.34 -1.71 -21.50
N ARG A 42 6.62 -2.10 -21.38
CA ARG A 42 7.15 -3.27 -22.12
C ARG A 42 6.45 -4.57 -21.69
N VAL A 43 6.28 -4.80 -20.38
CA VAL A 43 5.56 -5.98 -19.86
C VAL A 43 4.11 -6.01 -20.31
N ALA A 44 3.42 -4.87 -20.26
CA ALA A 44 2.04 -4.72 -20.71
C ALA A 44 1.90 -4.68 -22.25
N ARG A 45 3.00 -4.77 -23.02
CA ARG A 45 3.03 -4.67 -24.49
C ARG A 45 2.43 -3.36 -24.99
N MET A 46 2.70 -2.27 -24.28
CA MET A 46 2.25 -0.93 -24.61
C MET A 46 3.37 -0.10 -25.24
N PRO A 47 3.03 0.92 -26.05
CA PRO A 47 3.99 1.92 -26.49
C PRO A 47 4.67 2.60 -25.31
N ALA A 48 5.91 3.05 -25.49
CA ALA A 48 6.59 3.84 -24.47
C ALA A 48 5.78 5.11 -24.13
N PRO A 49 5.74 5.53 -22.86
CA PRO A 49 5.01 6.73 -22.47
C PRO A 49 5.70 7.98 -23.02
N ASN A 50 4.92 8.99 -23.41
CA ASN A 50 5.45 10.26 -23.93
C ASN A 50 6.32 11.01 -22.91
N HIS A 51 6.03 10.84 -21.62
CA HIS A 51 6.71 11.49 -20.52
C HIS A 51 7.15 10.47 -19.44
N PRO A 52 8.21 9.69 -19.68
CA PRO A 52 8.64 8.64 -18.74
C PRO A 52 9.04 9.19 -17.38
N GLY A 53 9.51 10.45 -17.29
CA GLY A 53 9.83 11.10 -16.03
C GLY A 53 8.64 11.23 -15.07
N ILE A 54 7.42 11.42 -15.58
CA ILE A 54 6.21 11.45 -14.74
C ILE A 54 6.01 10.08 -14.06
N PHE A 55 6.21 9.01 -14.82
CA PHE A 55 6.09 7.65 -14.26
C PHE A 55 7.22 7.36 -13.26
N ALA A 56 8.43 7.83 -13.49
CA ALA A 56 9.52 7.74 -12.52
C ALA A 56 9.18 8.45 -11.21
N CYS A 57 8.62 9.67 -11.27
CA CYS A 57 8.16 10.38 -10.07
C CYS A 57 7.05 9.61 -9.32
N LEU A 58 6.07 9.05 -10.04
CA LEU A 58 5.04 8.21 -9.43
C LEU A 58 5.64 6.98 -8.75
N ALA A 59 6.62 6.35 -9.37
CA ALA A 59 7.34 5.21 -8.80
C ALA A 59 8.06 5.57 -7.49
N MET A 60 8.68 6.76 -7.41
CA MET A 60 9.28 7.26 -6.16
C MET A 60 8.23 7.39 -5.06
N VAL A 61 7.06 7.97 -5.37
CA VAL A 61 5.96 8.12 -4.40
C VAL A 61 5.50 6.75 -3.91
N ILE A 62 5.35 5.76 -4.80
CA ILE A 62 5.00 4.38 -4.41
C ILE A 62 6.10 3.77 -3.52
N GLY A 63 7.37 4.04 -3.82
CA GLY A 63 8.49 3.63 -2.97
C GLY A 63 8.44 4.21 -1.55
N LEU A 64 8.03 5.48 -1.41
CA LEU A 64 7.85 6.12 -0.10
C LEU A 64 6.76 5.46 0.74
N TYR A 65 5.69 4.95 0.14
CA TYR A 65 4.71 4.11 0.87
C TYR A 65 5.38 2.88 1.50
N GLY A 66 6.45 2.36 0.91
CA GLY A 66 7.23 1.29 1.51
C GLY A 66 7.82 1.67 2.86
N ILE A 67 8.31 2.90 3.01
CA ILE A 67 8.83 3.43 4.29
C ILE A 67 7.69 3.50 5.32
N LEU A 68 6.50 3.96 4.93
CA LEU A 68 5.33 3.99 5.80
C LEU A 68 4.92 2.58 6.25
N TYR A 69 5.01 1.58 5.38
CA TYR A 69 4.73 0.19 5.75
C TYR A 69 5.78 -0.39 6.71
N LEU A 70 7.06 0.00 6.58
CA LEU A 70 8.08 -0.37 7.56
C LEU A 70 7.77 0.23 8.94
N GLU A 71 7.23 1.46 8.98
CA GLU A 71 6.79 2.06 10.24
C GLU A 71 5.59 1.29 10.84
N VAL A 72 4.63 0.87 10.03
CA VAL A 72 3.55 -0.03 10.50
C VAL A 72 4.12 -1.35 11.04
N ALA A 73 5.14 -1.92 10.39
CA ALA A 73 5.81 -3.12 10.89
C ALA A 73 6.51 -2.88 12.23
N ARG A 74 7.08 -1.68 12.43
CA ARG A 74 7.77 -1.29 13.67
C ARG A 74 6.79 -1.15 14.85
N VAL A 75 5.68 -0.42 14.64
CA VAL A 75 4.68 -0.13 15.66
C VAL A 75 3.27 -0.43 15.12
N PRO A 76 2.87 -1.73 15.04
CA PRO A 76 1.59 -2.09 14.43
C PRO A 76 0.36 -1.53 15.16
N GLU A 77 0.50 -1.19 16.43
CA GLU A 77 -0.58 -0.64 17.24
C GLU A 77 -1.02 0.77 16.79
N ARG A 78 -0.15 1.51 16.10
CA ARG A 78 -0.36 2.90 15.68
C ARG A 78 -0.43 3.10 14.15
N GLY A 79 -0.29 2.04 13.38
CA GLY A 79 -0.17 2.12 11.92
C GLY A 79 -1.49 2.10 11.15
N TRP A 80 -2.66 2.15 11.82
CA TRP A 80 -3.95 1.92 11.18
C TRP A 80 -4.20 2.87 10.00
N LEU A 81 -4.01 4.18 10.19
CA LEU A 81 -4.24 5.17 9.14
C LEU A 81 -3.30 4.99 7.95
N LEU A 82 -2.02 4.71 8.21
CA LEU A 82 -1.03 4.48 7.16
C LEU A 82 -1.41 3.27 6.30
N ALA A 83 -1.84 2.19 6.95
CA ALA A 83 -2.29 0.99 6.25
C ALA A 83 -3.61 1.19 5.51
N ALA A 84 -4.54 1.98 6.06
CA ALA A 84 -5.81 2.31 5.42
C ALA A 84 -5.59 3.11 4.13
N VAL A 85 -4.76 4.14 4.17
CA VAL A 85 -4.39 4.92 2.97
C VAL A 85 -3.69 4.02 1.96
N GLY A 86 -2.77 3.17 2.41
CA GLY A 86 -2.08 2.22 1.54
C GLY A 86 -3.01 1.21 0.87
N LEU A 87 -3.96 0.64 1.61
CA LEU A 87 -4.96 -0.28 1.04
C LEU A 87 -5.88 0.45 0.06
N THR A 88 -6.30 1.67 0.38
CA THR A 88 -7.12 2.49 -0.53
C THR A 88 -6.40 2.68 -1.87
N GLY A 89 -5.12 3.03 -1.87
CA GLY A 89 -4.33 3.13 -3.11
C GLY A 89 -4.29 1.83 -3.90
N LYS A 90 -4.09 0.71 -3.20
CA LYS A 90 -4.06 -0.64 -3.80
C LYS A 90 -5.42 -1.11 -4.33
N VAL A 91 -6.52 -0.53 -3.88
CA VAL A 91 -7.88 -0.78 -4.43
C VAL A 91 -8.17 0.17 -5.58
N LEU A 92 -7.88 1.45 -5.44
CA LEU A 92 -8.16 2.46 -6.47
C LEU A 92 -7.29 2.28 -7.72
N GLY A 93 -6.04 1.79 -7.57
CA GLY A 93 -5.16 1.49 -8.70
C GLY A 93 -5.79 0.51 -9.69
N PRO A 94 -6.14 -0.72 -9.29
CA PRO A 94 -6.84 -1.68 -10.14
C PRO A 94 -8.17 -1.18 -10.69
N ILE A 95 -8.98 -0.45 -9.90
CA ILE A 95 -10.24 0.15 -10.39
C ILE A 95 -9.96 1.12 -11.53
N GLY A 96 -9.00 2.04 -11.35
CA GLY A 96 -8.60 2.98 -12.40
C GLY A 96 -8.10 2.27 -13.65
N LEU A 97 -7.30 1.19 -13.48
CA LEU A 97 -6.82 0.40 -14.59
C LEU A 97 -7.94 -0.32 -15.35
N VAL A 98 -8.92 -0.92 -14.64
CA VAL A 98 -10.09 -1.55 -15.26
C VAL A 98 -10.89 -0.53 -16.07
N ILE A 99 -11.06 0.69 -15.59
CA ILE A 99 -11.73 1.77 -16.32
C ILE A 99 -10.97 2.09 -17.62
N LEU A 100 -9.64 2.18 -17.56
CA LEU A 100 -8.82 2.44 -18.76
C LEU A 100 -8.88 1.30 -19.78
N ILE A 101 -8.95 0.05 -19.32
CA ILE A 101 -9.10 -1.12 -20.19
C ILE A 101 -10.48 -1.13 -20.83
N ALA A 102 -11.53 -0.89 -20.06
CA ALA A 102 -12.90 -0.82 -20.57
C ALA A 102 -13.09 0.32 -21.59
N ALA A 103 -12.36 1.42 -21.43
CA ALA A 103 -12.32 2.52 -22.39
C ALA A 103 -11.43 2.24 -23.63
N GLY A 104 -10.85 1.06 -23.77
CA GLY A 104 -9.96 0.69 -24.86
C GLY A 104 -8.61 1.42 -24.88
N ARG A 105 -8.24 2.09 -23.79
CA ARG A 105 -7.00 2.88 -23.70
C ARG A 105 -5.80 2.04 -23.29
N TRP A 106 -6.02 0.98 -22.54
CA TRP A 106 -4.98 0.07 -22.04
C TRP A 106 -5.31 -1.36 -22.37
N PRO A 107 -4.33 -2.23 -22.63
CA PRO A 107 -4.56 -3.64 -22.89
C PRO A 107 -4.85 -4.37 -21.56
N TRP A 108 -5.65 -5.43 -21.62
CA TRP A 108 -5.99 -6.24 -20.45
C TRP A 108 -4.77 -6.87 -19.76
N GLN A 109 -3.68 -7.11 -20.50
CA GLN A 109 -2.42 -7.65 -19.99
C GLN A 109 -1.83 -6.79 -18.85
N ALA A 110 -2.15 -5.49 -18.84
CA ALA A 110 -1.72 -4.60 -17.76
C ALA A 110 -2.24 -5.02 -16.37
N LEU A 111 -3.36 -5.77 -16.30
CA LEU A 111 -3.88 -6.29 -15.02
C LEU A 111 -2.91 -7.25 -14.31
N ILE A 112 -1.99 -7.88 -15.03
CA ILE A 112 -1.00 -8.78 -14.41
C ILE A 112 -0.13 -8.02 -13.38
N LEU A 113 0.08 -6.73 -13.61
CA LEU A 113 0.85 -5.87 -12.72
C LEU A 113 0.16 -5.66 -11.37
N CYS A 114 -1.19 -5.68 -11.36
CA CYS A 114 -1.96 -5.55 -10.13
C CYS A 114 -1.92 -6.82 -9.26
N LEU A 115 -1.58 -7.99 -9.82
CA LEU A 115 -1.52 -9.23 -9.04
C LEU A 115 -0.55 -9.11 -7.88
N THR A 116 0.68 -8.72 -8.15
CA THR A 116 1.74 -8.63 -7.16
C THR A 116 1.79 -7.28 -6.44
N ASN A 117 1.40 -6.20 -7.14
CA ASN A 117 1.45 -4.88 -6.55
C ASN A 117 0.26 -4.59 -5.62
N ASP A 118 -0.93 -5.14 -5.93
CA ASP A 118 -2.17 -4.75 -5.26
C ASP A 118 -2.91 -5.93 -4.64
N PHE A 119 -3.36 -6.92 -5.43
CA PHE A 119 -4.31 -7.93 -4.98
C PHE A 119 -3.80 -8.82 -3.85
N ILE A 120 -2.53 -9.23 -3.89
CA ILE A 120 -1.95 -10.06 -2.82
C ILE A 120 -1.97 -9.38 -1.45
N TRP A 121 -2.07 -8.04 -1.41
CA TRP A 121 -2.06 -7.25 -0.19
C TRP A 121 -3.46 -6.99 0.37
N TRP A 122 -4.53 -7.19 -0.40
CA TRP A 122 -5.88 -6.84 0.03
C TRP A 122 -6.32 -7.59 1.29
N ILE A 123 -6.15 -8.90 1.29
CA ILE A 123 -6.53 -9.74 2.45
C ILE A 123 -5.69 -9.42 3.69
N PRO A 124 -4.34 -9.45 3.63
CA PRO A 124 -3.54 -9.21 4.82
C PRO A 124 -3.68 -7.78 5.37
N PHE A 125 -3.83 -6.76 4.51
CA PHE A 125 -4.07 -5.39 4.97
C PHE A 125 -5.46 -5.23 5.57
N GLY A 126 -6.50 -5.78 4.94
CA GLY A 126 -7.87 -5.78 5.48
C GLY A 126 -7.96 -6.46 6.84
N LEU A 127 -7.25 -7.59 7.00
CA LEU A 127 -7.16 -8.29 8.27
C LEU A 127 -6.49 -7.44 9.36
N TYR A 128 -5.40 -6.76 9.00
CA TYR A 128 -4.73 -5.85 9.92
C TYR A 128 -5.64 -4.68 10.32
N LEU A 129 -6.30 -4.04 9.37
CA LEU A 129 -7.19 -2.90 9.66
C LEU A 129 -8.30 -3.28 10.62
N ARG A 130 -8.87 -4.49 10.48
CA ARG A 130 -9.86 -5.02 11.41
C ARG A 130 -9.28 -5.19 12.82
N ASP A 131 -8.10 -5.79 12.93
CA ASP A 131 -7.48 -6.11 14.23
C ASP A 131 -6.95 -4.86 14.95
N ALA A 132 -6.45 -3.88 14.20
CA ALA A 132 -5.90 -2.65 14.74
C ALA A 132 -6.96 -1.55 14.96
N TRP A 133 -8.21 -1.74 14.51
CA TRP A 133 -9.29 -0.77 14.66
C TRP A 133 -9.56 -0.33 16.11
N PRO A 134 -9.61 -1.24 17.12
CA PRO A 134 -9.82 -0.82 18.50
C PRO A 134 -8.75 0.13 19.02
N PHE A 135 -7.48 -0.07 18.62
CA PHE A 135 -6.35 0.78 19.00
C PHE A 135 -6.48 2.17 18.40
N PHE A 136 -6.80 2.24 17.10
CA PHE A 136 -7.01 3.51 16.41
C PHE A 136 -8.19 4.29 17.01
N ARG A 137 -9.30 3.63 17.35
CA ARG A 137 -10.44 4.29 18.03
C ARG A 137 -10.09 4.81 19.41
N ALA A 138 -9.24 4.11 20.17
CA ALA A 138 -8.77 4.57 21.46
C ALA A 138 -7.92 5.83 21.31
N ASP A 139 -6.97 5.83 20.38
CA ASP A 139 -6.11 6.99 20.09
C ASP A 139 -6.93 8.23 19.71
N LEU A 140 -7.95 8.10 18.85
CA LEU A 140 -8.84 9.21 18.48
C LEU A 140 -9.62 9.79 19.67
N ARG A 141 -9.93 9.00 20.69
CA ARG A 141 -10.62 9.46 21.90
C ARG A 141 -9.69 10.22 22.84
N GLU A 142 -8.44 9.78 22.91
CA GLU A 142 -7.41 10.40 23.74
C GLU A 142 -6.89 11.71 23.14
N HIS A 143 -6.84 11.78 21.79
CA HIS A 143 -6.35 12.92 21.02
C HIS A 143 -7.41 13.43 20.02
N PRO A 144 -8.54 14.02 20.51
CA PRO A 144 -9.56 14.54 19.60
C PRO A 144 -9.00 15.71 18.77
N VAL A 145 -9.28 15.67 17.46
CA VAL A 145 -8.97 16.80 16.58
C VAL A 145 -9.76 18.02 17.09
N ARG A 146 -9.08 18.98 17.71
CA ARG A 146 -9.66 20.26 18.05
C ARG A 146 -9.70 21.11 16.77
N VAL A 147 -10.86 21.26 16.18
CA VAL A 147 -11.15 22.20 15.07
C VAL A 147 -11.38 23.57 15.65
#